data_8b585bbad12c5623051c8ec958e79789
#
_entry.id   8b585bbad12c5623051c8ec958e79789
#
_cell.length_a   1.000
_cell.length_b   1.000
_cell.length_c   1.000
_cell.angle_alpha   90.00
_cell.angle_beta   90.00
_cell.angle_gamma   90.00
#
_symmetry.space_group_name_H-M   'P 1'
#
loop_
_entity.id
_entity.type
_entity.pdbx_description
1 polymer ?
#
loop_
_entity_poly.entity_id
_entity_poly.type
_entity_poly.pdbx_seq_one_letter_code
_entity_poly.pdbx_strand_id
1 'polypeptide(L)'
;MKILMRNLLVAGTALILVSSVGCSSTPEPARETMKDQDPPEWVMKGSGAFKDSDGRAFYGVGSASGIKNFSLQRTAADDRARNDLAKVFEFYTKSLTKDYQASTTAGDFTKTTEEQDVRVAMKTVTSSTLSGVQVIDHWEHPGRNEMFSLVRLDFEGFKNNIDKHKELSKEIREAVKKRAEELHEEMEKEVLKKEGKL
;
A
#
# COMPACT_ATOMS: atom_id res chain seq x y z
N MET A 1 88.82 30.12 -49.05
CA MET A 1 88.64 31.34 -49.88
C MET A 1 87.27 31.87 -49.49
N LYS A 2 87.23 33.00 -48.80
CA LYS A 2 86.25 34.09 -48.77
C LYS A 2 84.79 33.73 -48.38
N ILE A 3 84.36 34.15 -47.22
CA ILE A 3 83.65 35.44 -46.98
C ILE A 3 82.17 35.18 -47.15
N LEU A 4 81.30 35.48 -46.33
CA LEU A 4 80.94 36.62 -45.46
C LEU A 4 79.73 36.24 -44.61
N MET A 5 79.87 36.45 -43.36
CA MET A 5 78.85 37.15 -42.46
C MET A 5 77.59 37.63 -43.13
N ARG A 6 76.50 37.31 -42.51
CA ARG A 6 75.57 38.41 -42.15
C ARG A 6 74.52 37.96 -41.18
N ASN A 7 74.42 38.63 -40.08
CA ASN A 7 73.43 38.58 -39.05
C ASN A 7 72.02 38.83 -39.63
N LEU A 8 71.08 38.07 -39.22
CA LEU A 8 69.76 38.62 -39.10
C LEU A 8 69.04 38.06 -37.83
N LEU A 9 68.88 38.94 -36.87
CA LEU A 9 68.05 38.78 -35.74
C LEU A 9 66.57 38.66 -36.22
N VAL A 10 65.92 37.56 -35.94
CA VAL A 10 64.50 37.53 -36.03
C VAL A 10 63.95 37.02 -34.69
N ALA A 11 63.25 37.92 -34.04
CA ALA A 11 62.54 37.70 -32.81
C ALA A 11 61.54 36.54 -32.94
N GLY A 12 61.79 35.44 -32.24
CA GLY A 12 60.83 34.36 -32.13
C GLY A 12 59.81 34.70 -31.07
N THR A 13 58.62 35.05 -31.49
CA THR A 13 57.45 35.15 -30.65
C THR A 13 57.08 33.75 -30.17
N ALA A 14 57.35 33.45 -28.90
CA ALA A 14 56.86 32.23 -28.24
C ALA A 14 55.33 32.32 -28.12
N LEU A 15 54.63 31.59 -28.95
CA LEU A 15 53.19 31.42 -28.87
C LEU A 15 52.91 30.43 -27.74
N ILE A 16 52.59 30.94 -26.56
CA ILE A 16 52.10 30.16 -25.44
C ILE A 16 50.67 29.75 -25.75
N LEU A 17 50.50 28.47 -26.17
CA LEU A 17 49.21 27.83 -26.23
C LEU A 17 48.74 27.53 -24.80
N VAL A 18 47.92 28.42 -24.23
CA VAL A 18 47.16 28.17 -23.03
C VAL A 18 46.04 27.23 -23.42
N SER A 19 46.28 25.93 -23.22
CA SER A 19 45.22 24.93 -23.22
C SER A 19 44.30 25.17 -22.01
N SER A 20 43.23 25.91 -22.22
CA SER A 20 42.12 26.00 -21.29
C SER A 20 41.48 24.59 -21.18
N VAL A 21 41.82 23.87 -20.11
CA VAL A 21 41.07 22.69 -19.69
C VAL A 21 39.72 23.24 -19.23
N GLY A 22 38.78 23.33 -20.15
CA GLY A 22 37.39 23.57 -19.80
C GLY A 22 36.89 22.33 -19.03
N CYS A 23 36.68 22.47 -17.72
CA CYS A 23 35.84 21.54 -17.00
C CYS A 23 34.45 21.60 -17.64
N SER A 24 34.21 20.64 -18.52
CA SER A 24 32.88 20.30 -18.98
C SER A 24 32.16 19.73 -17.77
N SER A 25 31.52 20.59 -16.98
CA SER A 25 30.47 20.17 -16.07
C SER A 25 29.35 19.61 -16.97
N THR A 26 29.35 18.30 -17.16
CA THR A 26 28.16 17.61 -17.66
C THR A 26 27.00 18.09 -16.78
N PRO A 27 25.95 18.71 -17.33
CA PRO A 27 24.79 19.04 -16.51
C PRO A 27 24.33 17.72 -15.93
N GLU A 28 24.39 17.59 -14.61
CA GLU A 28 23.72 16.52 -13.88
C GLU A 28 22.31 16.52 -14.41
N PRO A 29 21.77 15.36 -14.92
CA PRO A 29 20.40 15.34 -15.40
C PRO A 29 19.56 15.95 -14.30
N ALA A 30 18.87 17.05 -14.64
CA ALA A 30 18.02 17.74 -13.71
C ALA A 30 17.20 16.66 -13.04
N ARG A 31 17.41 16.45 -11.74
CA ARG A 31 16.51 15.67 -10.90
C ARG A 31 15.18 16.35 -11.16
N GLU A 32 14.36 15.73 -12.00
CA GLU A 32 13.00 16.18 -12.21
C GLU A 32 12.45 16.38 -10.81
N THR A 33 12.24 17.63 -10.48
CA THR A 33 11.81 17.99 -9.14
C THR A 33 10.45 17.32 -8.98
N MET A 34 10.35 16.28 -8.15
CA MET A 34 9.12 15.60 -7.77
C MET A 34 8.12 16.57 -7.10
N LYS A 35 8.28 17.87 -7.34
CA LYS A 35 7.51 18.94 -6.69
C LYS A 35 6.06 19.04 -7.14
N ASP A 36 5.69 18.37 -8.25
CA ASP A 36 4.36 18.49 -8.88
C ASP A 36 3.69 17.14 -9.16
N GLN A 37 4.07 16.08 -8.45
CA GLN A 37 3.30 14.85 -8.54
C GLN A 37 2.12 14.94 -7.57
N ASP A 38 0.94 15.08 -8.13
CA ASP A 38 -0.29 14.91 -7.36
C ASP A 38 -0.26 13.55 -6.64
N PRO A 39 -0.73 13.51 -5.38
CA PRO A 39 -0.74 12.25 -4.65
C PRO A 39 -1.61 11.21 -5.39
N PRO A 40 -1.21 9.94 -5.40
CA PRO A 40 -2.07 8.87 -5.89
C PRO A 40 -3.45 8.93 -5.23
N GLU A 41 -4.49 8.55 -5.96
CA GLU A 41 -5.87 8.63 -5.47
C GLU A 41 -6.05 7.92 -4.11
N TRP A 42 -5.37 6.80 -3.90
CA TRP A 42 -5.46 6.03 -2.67
C TRP A 42 -4.95 6.80 -1.43
N VAL A 43 -4.02 7.74 -1.58
CA VAL A 43 -3.56 8.61 -0.47
C VAL A 43 -4.70 9.48 0.03
N MET A 44 -5.55 9.96 -0.89
CA MET A 44 -6.70 10.81 -0.56
C MET A 44 -7.95 9.99 -0.22
N LYS A 45 -8.11 8.83 -0.83
CA LYS A 45 -9.26 7.94 -0.66
C LYS A 45 -9.25 7.22 0.69
N GLY A 46 -8.04 6.90 1.20
CA GLY A 46 -7.88 6.18 2.46
C GLY A 46 -8.19 4.69 2.34
N SER A 47 -8.46 4.07 3.50
CA SER A 47 -8.75 2.63 3.63
C SER A 47 -10.22 2.30 3.41
N GLY A 48 -10.50 1.04 3.15
CA GLY A 48 -11.86 0.51 3.01
C GLY A 48 -11.92 -0.81 2.27
N ALA A 49 -13.13 -1.19 1.90
CA ALA A 49 -13.39 -2.34 1.05
C ALA A 49 -13.79 -1.84 -0.35
N PHE A 50 -13.08 -2.32 -1.37
CA PHE A 50 -13.27 -1.88 -2.75
C PHE A 50 -13.34 -3.07 -3.70
N LYS A 51 -13.92 -2.82 -4.88
CA LYS A 51 -13.84 -3.68 -6.03
C LYS A 51 -12.85 -3.06 -7.02
N ASP A 52 -11.82 -3.78 -7.37
CA ASP A 52 -10.82 -3.38 -8.35
C ASP A 52 -10.77 -4.35 -9.55
N SER A 53 -9.83 -4.16 -10.48
CA SER A 53 -9.62 -5.04 -11.63
C SER A 53 -9.30 -6.48 -11.23
N ASP A 54 -8.70 -6.67 -10.06
CA ASP A 54 -8.26 -7.95 -9.51
C ASP A 54 -9.30 -8.61 -8.60
N GLY A 55 -10.48 -7.99 -8.48
CA GLY A 55 -11.58 -8.47 -7.68
C GLY A 55 -11.83 -7.67 -6.41
N ARG A 56 -12.58 -8.24 -5.48
CA ARG A 56 -12.90 -7.60 -4.20
C ARG A 56 -11.71 -7.66 -3.25
N ALA A 57 -11.42 -6.56 -2.58
CA ALA A 57 -10.32 -6.47 -1.64
C ALA A 57 -10.59 -5.47 -0.51
N PHE A 58 -9.85 -5.62 0.58
CA PHE A 58 -9.73 -4.64 1.65
C PHE A 58 -8.40 -3.90 1.50
N TYR A 59 -8.41 -2.61 1.77
CA TYR A 59 -7.24 -1.76 1.71
C TYR A 59 -6.99 -1.07 3.04
N GLY A 60 -5.73 -0.83 3.32
CA GLY A 60 -5.29 0.00 4.43
C GLY A 60 -4.24 0.99 3.98
N VAL A 61 -4.30 2.19 4.53
CA VAL A 61 -3.35 3.27 4.24
C VAL A 61 -2.68 3.70 5.54
N GLY A 62 -1.37 3.84 5.50
CA GLY A 62 -0.59 4.34 6.62
C GLY A 62 0.45 5.34 6.16
N SER A 63 0.77 6.31 7.00
CA SER A 63 1.87 7.23 6.74
C SER A 63 2.82 7.34 7.92
N ALA A 64 4.08 7.66 7.63
CA ALA A 64 5.09 7.93 8.61
C ALA A 64 5.90 9.17 8.20
N SER A 65 6.07 10.10 9.15
CA SER A 65 6.78 11.36 8.92
C SER A 65 7.86 11.59 9.98
N GLY A 66 8.87 12.43 9.64
CA GLY A 66 9.88 12.89 10.57
C GLY A 66 10.97 11.86 10.94
N ILE A 67 10.96 10.67 10.35
CA ILE A 67 11.97 9.63 10.56
C ILE A 67 13.10 9.84 9.54
N LYS A 68 14.34 10.09 10.01
CA LYS A 68 15.49 10.34 9.13
C LYS A 68 15.98 9.09 8.38
N ASN A 69 15.85 7.92 8.99
CA ASN A 69 16.21 6.66 8.35
C ASN A 69 15.08 6.22 7.42
N PHE A 70 15.36 6.24 6.13
CA PHE A 70 14.38 5.91 5.08
C PHE A 70 13.77 4.51 5.24
N SER A 71 14.61 3.49 5.51
CA SER A 71 14.10 2.13 5.69
C SER A 71 13.19 2.01 6.91
N LEU A 72 13.54 2.67 8.01
CA LEU A 72 12.71 2.69 9.20
C LEU A 72 11.41 3.47 8.97
N GLN A 73 11.46 4.57 8.23
CA GLN A 73 10.27 5.34 7.86
C GLN A 73 9.31 4.52 7.02
N ARG A 74 9.83 3.80 6.02
CA ARG A 74 9.05 2.90 5.18
C ARG A 74 8.40 1.79 6.01
N THR A 75 9.18 1.10 6.85
CA THR A 75 8.64 0.06 7.75
C THR A 75 7.53 0.61 8.65
N ALA A 76 7.73 1.81 9.22
CA ALA A 76 6.72 2.44 10.06
C ALA A 76 5.42 2.78 9.28
N ALA A 77 5.52 3.20 8.03
CA ALA A 77 4.37 3.42 7.16
C ALA A 77 3.65 2.10 6.85
N ASP A 78 4.40 1.04 6.52
CA ASP A 78 3.86 -0.30 6.25
C ASP A 78 3.11 -0.86 7.46
N ASP A 79 3.68 -0.75 8.65
CA ASP A 79 3.06 -1.25 9.88
C ASP A 79 1.77 -0.47 10.20
N ARG A 80 1.76 0.84 9.98
CA ARG A 80 0.55 1.67 10.16
C ARG A 80 -0.54 1.30 9.15
N ALA A 81 -0.16 1.05 7.89
CA ALA A 81 -1.09 0.61 6.86
C ALA A 81 -1.70 -0.77 7.19
N ARG A 82 -0.88 -1.73 7.66
CA ARG A 82 -1.35 -3.04 8.13
C ARG A 82 -2.29 -2.92 9.32
N ASN A 83 -1.98 -2.07 10.28
CA ASN A 83 -2.83 -1.82 11.43
C ASN A 83 -4.16 -1.15 11.04
N ASP A 84 -4.15 -0.28 10.06
CA ASP A 84 -5.35 0.37 9.53
C ASP A 84 -6.26 -0.66 8.85
N LEU A 85 -5.70 -1.48 7.95
CA LEU A 85 -6.42 -2.58 7.32
C LEU A 85 -6.97 -3.57 8.35
N ALA A 86 -6.18 -3.92 9.37
CA ALA A 86 -6.59 -4.85 10.42
C ALA A 86 -7.85 -4.35 11.14
N LYS A 87 -7.96 -3.06 11.45
CA LYS A 87 -9.15 -2.46 12.07
C LYS A 87 -10.38 -2.58 11.16
N VAL A 88 -10.22 -2.27 9.86
CA VAL A 88 -11.31 -2.40 8.86
C VAL A 88 -11.78 -3.85 8.80
N PHE A 89 -10.85 -4.79 8.69
CA PHE A 89 -11.16 -6.21 8.55
C PHE A 89 -11.72 -6.83 9.84
N GLU A 90 -11.22 -6.43 11.01
CA GLU A 90 -11.79 -6.86 12.29
C GLU A 90 -13.22 -6.35 12.48
N PHE A 91 -13.51 -5.11 12.10
CA PHE A 91 -14.87 -4.58 12.14
C PHE A 91 -15.79 -5.39 11.23
N TYR A 92 -15.34 -5.67 10.02
CA TYR A 92 -16.05 -6.50 9.05
C TYR A 92 -16.37 -7.90 9.60
N THR A 93 -15.38 -8.61 10.13
CA THR A 93 -15.57 -9.97 10.67
C THR A 93 -16.41 -9.99 11.95
N LYS A 94 -16.35 -8.94 12.78
CA LYS A 94 -17.25 -8.78 13.93
C LYS A 94 -18.70 -8.58 13.50
N SER A 95 -18.93 -7.82 12.43
CA SER A 95 -20.28 -7.63 11.86
C SER A 95 -20.83 -8.94 11.34
N LEU A 96 -20.04 -9.72 10.58
CA LEU A 96 -20.45 -11.05 10.12
C LEU A 96 -20.83 -11.98 11.28
N THR A 97 -20.03 -11.99 12.34
CA THR A 97 -20.29 -12.84 13.51
C THR A 97 -21.59 -12.43 14.20
N LYS A 98 -21.83 -11.13 14.35
CA LYS A 98 -23.05 -10.60 14.97
C LYS A 98 -24.28 -10.92 14.13
N ASP A 99 -24.20 -10.76 12.80
CA ASP A 99 -25.31 -11.03 11.89
C ASP A 99 -25.67 -12.53 11.88
N TYR A 100 -24.65 -13.40 11.91
CA TYR A 100 -24.87 -14.84 12.05
C TYR A 100 -25.60 -15.16 13.36
N GLN A 101 -25.16 -14.62 14.49
CA GLN A 101 -25.80 -14.82 15.79
C GLN A 101 -27.26 -14.34 15.79
N ALA A 102 -27.53 -13.17 15.22
CA ALA A 102 -28.90 -12.64 15.15
C ALA A 102 -29.83 -13.55 14.32
N SER A 103 -29.30 -14.18 13.26
CA SER A 103 -30.06 -15.12 12.42
C SER A 103 -30.37 -16.45 13.08
N THR A 104 -29.51 -16.90 14.02
CA THR A 104 -29.65 -18.18 14.72
C THR A 104 -30.46 -18.08 15.99
N THR A 105 -30.48 -16.93 16.67
CA THR A 105 -31.12 -16.74 17.98
C THR A 105 -32.65 -16.56 17.90
N ALA A 106 -33.21 -16.48 16.69
CA ALA A 106 -34.66 -16.24 16.49
C ALA A 106 -35.58 -17.38 16.94
N GLY A 107 -35.17 -18.24 17.90
CA GLY A 107 -36.09 -19.20 18.49
C GLY A 107 -35.57 -20.40 19.25
N ASP A 108 -34.25 -20.61 19.40
CA ASP A 108 -33.74 -21.81 20.06
C ASP A 108 -32.54 -21.54 20.96
N PHE A 109 -32.76 -21.58 22.27
CA PHE A 109 -31.73 -21.37 23.30
C PHE A 109 -30.72 -22.54 23.45
N THR A 110 -30.85 -23.61 22.68
CA THR A 110 -29.94 -24.77 22.72
C THR A 110 -28.66 -24.58 21.91
N LYS A 111 -28.54 -23.49 21.16
CA LYS A 111 -27.44 -23.21 20.22
C LYS A 111 -26.27 -22.38 20.78
N THR A 112 -26.21 -22.14 22.08
CA THR A 112 -25.15 -21.34 22.71
C THR A 112 -23.74 -21.88 22.47
N THR A 113 -23.58 -23.19 22.37
CA THR A 113 -22.28 -23.84 22.08
C THR A 113 -21.85 -23.57 20.63
N GLU A 114 -22.77 -23.70 19.68
CA GLU A 114 -22.52 -23.49 18.25
C GLU A 114 -22.15 -22.03 17.95
N GLU A 115 -22.80 -21.06 18.61
CA GLU A 115 -22.47 -19.64 18.50
C GLU A 115 -21.05 -19.31 19.04
N GLN A 116 -20.65 -19.98 20.13
CA GLN A 116 -19.31 -19.82 20.69
C GLN A 116 -18.25 -20.40 19.76
N ASP A 117 -18.50 -21.56 19.16
CA ASP A 117 -17.62 -22.19 18.19
C ASP A 117 -17.43 -21.32 16.95
N VAL A 118 -18.49 -20.73 16.41
CA VAL A 118 -18.43 -19.77 15.29
C VAL A 118 -17.59 -18.56 15.66
N ARG A 119 -17.75 -18.01 16.86
CA ARG A 119 -16.98 -16.85 17.31
C ARG A 119 -15.48 -17.16 17.42
N VAL A 120 -15.13 -18.31 17.96
CA VAL A 120 -13.74 -18.75 18.06
C VAL A 120 -13.15 -19.00 16.68
N ALA A 121 -13.86 -19.70 15.81
CA ALA A 121 -13.42 -19.95 14.43
C ALA A 121 -13.23 -18.66 13.65
N MET A 122 -14.17 -17.73 13.74
CA MET A 122 -14.05 -16.41 13.06
C MET A 122 -12.86 -15.60 13.56
N LYS A 123 -12.51 -15.66 14.84
CA LYS A 123 -11.29 -15.03 15.35
C LYS A 123 -10.03 -15.64 14.73
N THR A 124 -9.98 -16.95 14.60
CA THR A 124 -8.84 -17.66 13.99
C THR A 124 -8.76 -17.38 12.49
N VAL A 125 -9.89 -17.42 11.78
CA VAL A 125 -9.99 -17.02 10.36
C VAL A 125 -9.48 -15.59 10.17
N THR A 126 -9.92 -14.64 10.99
CA THR A 126 -9.47 -13.24 10.93
C THR A 126 -7.95 -13.14 11.07
N SER A 127 -7.38 -13.76 12.10
CA SER A 127 -5.93 -13.73 12.34
C SER A 127 -5.13 -14.37 11.21
N SER A 128 -5.56 -15.53 10.70
CA SER A 128 -4.87 -16.21 9.59
C SER A 128 -5.01 -15.45 8.28
N THR A 129 -6.12 -14.76 8.05
CA THR A 129 -6.34 -13.94 6.86
C THR A 129 -5.47 -12.68 6.90
N LEU A 130 -5.36 -12.01 8.06
CA LEU A 130 -4.51 -10.82 8.21
C LEU A 130 -3.02 -11.12 7.96
N SER A 131 -2.57 -12.35 8.16
CA SER A 131 -1.19 -12.74 7.80
C SER A 131 -0.92 -12.69 6.29
N GLY A 132 -1.95 -12.68 5.45
CA GLY A 132 -1.88 -12.56 3.99
C GLY A 132 -1.86 -11.12 3.47
N VAL A 133 -1.84 -10.12 4.33
CA VAL A 133 -1.80 -8.70 3.92
C VAL A 133 -0.51 -8.38 3.20
N GLN A 134 -0.62 -7.81 1.99
CA GLN A 134 0.49 -7.44 1.14
C GLN A 134 0.63 -5.92 1.04
N VAL A 135 1.85 -5.42 1.07
CA VAL A 135 2.15 -4.04 0.67
C VAL A 135 2.19 -4.00 -0.84
N ILE A 136 1.40 -3.13 -1.45
CA ILE A 136 1.26 -3.05 -2.91
C ILE A 136 1.78 -1.75 -3.49
N ASP A 137 1.88 -0.69 -2.70
CA ASP A 137 2.39 0.59 -3.17
C ASP A 137 2.97 1.44 -2.04
N HIS A 138 3.87 2.37 -2.44
CA HIS A 138 4.42 3.42 -1.59
C HIS A 138 4.45 4.73 -2.35
N TRP A 139 4.18 5.80 -1.64
CA TRP A 139 4.32 7.15 -2.17
C TRP A 139 5.01 8.04 -1.15
N GLU A 140 6.07 8.73 -1.59
CA GLU A 140 6.80 9.70 -0.79
C GLU A 140 6.35 11.11 -1.16
N HIS A 141 5.94 11.89 -0.17
CA HIS A 141 5.52 13.26 -0.40
C HIS A 141 6.70 14.13 -0.84
N PRO A 142 6.67 14.78 -2.03
CA PRO A 142 7.82 15.45 -2.62
C PRO A 142 8.37 16.65 -1.83
N GLY A 143 7.56 17.27 -0.97
CA GLY A 143 7.94 18.45 -0.18
C GLY A 143 8.01 18.21 1.33
N ARG A 144 7.66 17.02 1.82
CA ARG A 144 7.68 16.67 3.24
C ARG A 144 8.38 15.33 3.42
N ASN A 145 9.15 15.18 4.46
CA ASN A 145 9.70 13.87 4.83
C ASN A 145 8.56 12.99 5.37
N GLU A 146 7.69 12.53 4.47
CA GLU A 146 6.53 11.72 4.79
C GLU A 146 6.35 10.62 3.73
N MET A 147 6.30 9.37 4.20
CA MET A 147 6.11 8.15 3.41
C MET A 147 4.70 7.64 3.65
N PHE A 148 3.99 7.33 2.58
CA PHE A 148 2.71 6.64 2.60
C PHE A 148 2.89 5.20 2.12
N SER A 149 2.12 4.29 2.68
CA SER A 149 2.07 2.89 2.28
C SER A 149 0.63 2.47 2.06
N LEU A 150 0.41 1.71 0.99
CA LEU A 150 -0.85 1.06 0.67
C LEU A 150 -0.70 -0.45 0.84
N VAL A 151 -1.60 -1.05 1.60
CA VAL A 151 -1.68 -2.49 1.76
C VAL A 151 -3.02 -3.03 1.27
N ARG A 152 -3.00 -4.28 0.81
CA ARG A 152 -4.18 -4.98 0.27
C ARG A 152 -4.34 -6.34 0.92
N LEU A 153 -5.58 -6.72 1.15
CA LEU A 153 -5.99 -8.07 1.56
C LEU A 153 -7.06 -8.58 0.61
N ASP A 154 -6.79 -9.71 -0.02
CA ASP A 154 -7.70 -10.33 -0.97
C ASP A 154 -8.91 -10.96 -0.26
N PHE A 155 -10.12 -10.64 -0.75
CA PHE A 155 -11.36 -11.18 -0.24
C PHE A 155 -11.49 -12.70 -0.49
N GLU A 156 -10.98 -13.20 -1.61
CA GLU A 156 -10.95 -14.63 -1.89
C GLU A 156 -10.07 -15.39 -0.88
N GLY A 157 -8.96 -14.78 -0.46
CA GLY A 157 -8.12 -15.34 0.60
C GLY A 157 -8.88 -15.53 1.91
N PHE A 158 -9.76 -14.61 2.25
CA PHE A 158 -10.65 -14.75 3.41
C PHE A 158 -11.63 -15.92 3.26
N LYS A 159 -12.34 -16.04 2.12
CA LYS A 159 -13.27 -17.14 1.86
C LYS A 159 -12.57 -18.51 1.91
N ASN A 160 -11.39 -18.59 1.31
CA ASN A 160 -10.57 -19.80 1.33
C ASN A 160 -10.13 -20.19 2.76
N ASN A 161 -9.88 -19.22 3.62
CA ASN A 161 -9.55 -19.50 5.02
C ASN A 161 -10.77 -20.00 5.80
N ILE A 162 -11.98 -19.52 5.53
CA ILE A 162 -13.22 -20.09 6.10
C ILE A 162 -13.35 -21.58 5.75
N ASP A 163 -13.07 -21.96 4.51
CA ASP A 163 -13.20 -23.35 4.06
C ASP A 163 -12.19 -24.33 4.71
N LYS A 164 -11.07 -23.81 5.23
CA LYS A 164 -10.09 -24.62 5.98
C LYS A 164 -10.57 -24.99 7.40
N HIS A 165 -11.53 -24.26 7.95
CA HIS A 165 -12.06 -24.49 9.30
C HIS A 165 -13.12 -25.59 9.30
N LYS A 166 -12.65 -26.86 9.40
CA LYS A 166 -13.51 -28.06 9.35
C LYS A 166 -14.35 -28.28 10.59
N GLU A 167 -14.02 -27.60 11.69
CA GLU A 167 -14.84 -27.52 12.91
C GLU A 167 -16.19 -26.82 12.68
N LEU A 168 -16.30 -25.95 11.67
CA LEU A 168 -17.55 -25.38 11.25
C LEU A 168 -18.29 -26.33 10.30
N SER A 169 -19.59 -26.50 10.49
CA SER A 169 -20.41 -27.25 9.53
C SER A 169 -20.35 -26.64 8.13
N LYS A 170 -20.63 -27.41 7.10
CA LYS A 170 -20.65 -26.93 5.73
C LYS A 170 -21.67 -25.78 5.57
N GLU A 171 -22.83 -25.94 6.18
CA GLU A 171 -23.94 -24.98 6.14
C GLU A 171 -23.52 -23.64 6.75
N ILE A 172 -22.79 -23.67 7.90
CA ILE A 172 -22.26 -22.47 8.54
C ILE A 172 -21.23 -21.77 7.63
N ARG A 173 -20.29 -22.52 7.06
CA ARG A 173 -19.28 -21.93 6.17
C ARG A 173 -19.92 -21.26 4.96
N GLU A 174 -20.91 -21.88 4.32
CA GLU A 174 -21.62 -21.30 3.18
C GLU A 174 -22.44 -20.08 3.59
N ALA A 175 -23.14 -20.10 4.73
CA ALA A 175 -23.90 -18.99 5.23
C ALA A 175 -22.99 -17.77 5.53
N VAL A 176 -21.83 -18.00 6.19
CA VAL A 176 -20.86 -16.94 6.49
C VAL A 176 -20.27 -16.37 5.20
N LYS A 177 -19.90 -17.20 4.23
CA LYS A 177 -19.37 -16.72 2.94
C LYS A 177 -20.39 -15.89 2.18
N LYS A 178 -21.66 -16.34 2.12
CA LYS A 178 -22.74 -15.57 1.48
C LYS A 178 -22.93 -14.22 2.15
N ARG A 179 -23.06 -14.19 3.47
CA ARG A 179 -23.21 -12.91 4.19
C ARG A 179 -21.97 -12.01 4.05
N ALA A 180 -20.80 -12.60 3.95
CA ALA A 180 -19.57 -11.88 3.68
C ALA A 180 -19.61 -11.15 2.32
N GLU A 181 -20.11 -11.80 1.28
CA GLU A 181 -20.28 -11.18 -0.03
C GLU A 181 -21.27 -10.01 0.01
N GLU A 182 -22.43 -10.21 0.65
CA GLU A 182 -23.46 -9.18 0.81
C GLU A 182 -22.91 -7.96 1.56
N LEU A 183 -22.24 -8.18 2.70
CA LEU A 183 -21.66 -7.11 3.52
C LEU A 183 -20.56 -6.35 2.76
N HIS A 184 -19.73 -7.05 1.99
CA HIS A 184 -18.70 -6.39 1.19
C HIS A 184 -19.34 -5.47 0.12
N GLU A 185 -20.41 -5.93 -0.53
CA GLU A 185 -21.17 -5.10 -1.48
C GLU A 185 -21.84 -3.89 -0.83
N GLU A 186 -22.38 -4.05 0.39
CA GLU A 186 -22.94 -2.95 1.16
C GLU A 186 -21.86 -1.89 1.45
N MET A 187 -20.68 -2.31 1.91
CA MET A 187 -19.56 -1.41 2.20
C MET A 187 -19.06 -0.69 0.93
N GLU A 188 -18.94 -1.41 -0.18
CA GLU A 188 -18.55 -0.84 -1.49
C GLU A 188 -19.55 0.24 -1.94
N LYS A 189 -20.85 -0.04 -1.85
CA LYS A 189 -21.91 0.93 -2.22
C LYS A 189 -21.86 2.18 -1.33
N GLU A 190 -21.62 2.02 -0.03
CA GLU A 190 -21.50 3.16 0.87
C GLU A 190 -20.30 4.06 0.54
N VAL A 191 -19.17 3.45 0.17
CA VAL A 191 -17.98 4.20 -0.27
C VAL A 191 -18.28 4.97 -1.55
N LEU A 192 -18.85 4.31 -2.58
CA LEU A 192 -19.22 4.95 -3.84
C LEU A 192 -20.22 6.09 -3.66
N LYS A 193 -21.17 5.92 -2.74
CA LYS A 193 -22.15 6.97 -2.41
C LYS A 193 -21.48 8.19 -1.75
N LYS A 194 -20.49 7.97 -0.86
CA LYS A 194 -19.73 9.07 -0.25
C LYS A 194 -18.87 9.80 -1.27
N GLU A 195 -18.39 9.09 -2.29
CA GLU A 195 -17.61 9.67 -3.39
C GLU A 195 -18.49 10.37 -4.47
N GLY A 196 -19.81 10.36 -4.32
CA GLY A 196 -20.74 10.96 -5.30
C GLY A 196 -20.79 10.22 -6.63
N LYS A 197 -20.43 8.92 -6.63
CA LYS A 197 -20.43 8.06 -7.82
C LYS A 197 -21.67 7.15 -7.96
N LEU A 198 -22.62 7.28 -7.02
CA LEU A 198 -23.92 6.61 -6.99
C LEU A 198 -25.04 7.63 -6.79
#